data_bcebdc66b2abb429cd435e962c5a5164
#
_entry.id   bcebdc66b2abb429cd435e962c5a5164
#
_cell.length_a   1.000
_cell.length_b   1.000
_cell.length_c   1.000
_cell.angle_alpha   90.00
_cell.angle_beta   90.00
_cell.angle_gamma   90.00
#
_symmetry.space_group_name_H-M   'P 1'
#
loop_
_entity.id
_entity.type
_entity.pdbx_description
1 polymer ?
#
loop_
_entity_poly.entity_id
_entity_poly.type
_entity_poly.pdbx_seq_one_letter_code
_entity_poly.pdbx_strand_id
1 'polypeptide(L)'
;MQATAAAVISSVSGRAVPLHGNDIDTDRIIPARFLRCVTFDGLGEHAFEDDRRGLAAKGEVHVFDKPEYQGAKILFANKNFGCGSSREHAPQSLMRWGIEGVIAESFAEIFFGNCVSLGIPCAVVDEAAIGRLHAAAEKDPNAEWVLDVDARVIRGPITEPVAIPDGPRSQFL
;
A
#
# COMPACT_ATOMS: atom_id res chain seq x y z
N MET A 1 -11.78 25.78 -17.57
CA MET A 1 -11.20 24.54 -17.05
C MET A 1 -12.24 23.83 -16.21
N GLN A 2 -12.70 22.71 -16.69
CA GLN A 2 -13.60 21.91 -15.88
C GLN A 2 -12.81 21.27 -14.75
N ALA A 3 -13.21 21.54 -13.50
CA ALA A 3 -12.74 20.74 -12.40
C ALA A 3 -13.20 19.31 -12.66
N THR A 4 -12.27 18.39 -12.86
CA THR A 4 -12.59 16.97 -12.87
C THR A 4 -13.17 16.67 -11.51
N ALA A 5 -14.41 16.21 -11.47
CA ALA A 5 -14.99 15.67 -10.24
C ALA A 5 -14.01 14.60 -9.72
N ALA A 6 -13.62 14.72 -8.45
CA ALA A 6 -12.79 13.69 -7.84
C ALA A 6 -13.49 12.35 -8.03
N ALA A 7 -12.76 11.36 -8.56
CA ALA A 7 -13.32 10.04 -8.75
C ALA A 7 -13.79 9.49 -7.40
N VAL A 8 -15.02 9.00 -7.36
CA VAL A 8 -15.56 8.33 -6.17
C VAL A 8 -14.84 6.98 -6.03
N ILE A 9 -14.23 6.76 -4.87
CA ILE A 9 -13.56 5.50 -4.56
C ILE A 9 -14.34 4.80 -3.44
N SER A 10 -15.34 4.03 -3.82
CA SER A 10 -16.14 3.25 -2.87
C SER A 10 -15.50 1.91 -2.54
N SER A 11 -14.67 1.38 -3.42
CA SER A 11 -13.96 0.13 -3.21
C SER A 11 -12.69 0.04 -4.05
N VAL A 12 -11.77 -0.80 -3.59
CA VAL A 12 -10.57 -1.20 -4.34
C VAL A 12 -10.60 -2.71 -4.45
N SER A 13 -10.49 -3.22 -5.67
CA SER A 13 -10.55 -4.66 -5.93
C SER A 13 -9.27 -5.13 -6.61
N GLY A 14 -8.75 -6.25 -6.18
CA GLY A 14 -7.57 -6.86 -6.78
C GLY A 14 -6.90 -7.86 -5.87
N ARG A 15 -5.78 -8.41 -6.35
CA ARG A 15 -4.95 -9.30 -5.53
C ARG A 15 -4.18 -8.47 -4.52
N ALA A 16 -3.73 -9.12 -3.45
CA ALA A 16 -2.97 -8.46 -2.38
C ALA A 16 -1.52 -8.91 -2.38
N VAL A 17 -0.62 -7.99 -2.04
CA VAL A 17 0.78 -8.30 -1.80
C VAL A 17 1.07 -8.12 -0.30
N PRO A 18 1.55 -9.19 0.38
CA PRO A 18 1.87 -9.13 1.81
C PRO A 18 3.32 -8.66 2.01
N LEU A 19 3.49 -7.52 2.67
CA LEU A 19 4.80 -6.99 3.00
C LEU A 19 4.98 -7.01 4.52
N HIS A 20 5.83 -7.90 5.01
CA HIS A 20 6.11 -8.05 6.42
C HIS A 20 7.13 -7.04 6.93
N GLY A 21 7.01 -6.66 8.17
CA GLY A 21 7.96 -5.83 8.88
C GLY A 21 7.35 -4.55 9.42
N ASN A 22 7.74 -4.18 10.63
CA ASN A 22 7.35 -2.93 11.26
C ASN A 22 8.31 -1.81 10.86
N ASP A 23 7.87 -0.57 11.02
CA ASP A 23 8.71 0.62 10.86
C ASP A 23 9.38 0.72 9.47
N ILE A 24 8.66 0.31 8.43
CA ILE A 24 9.13 0.49 7.07
C ILE A 24 9.02 1.97 6.73
N ASP A 25 10.17 2.64 6.66
CA ASP A 25 10.23 4.07 6.45
C ASP A 25 10.15 4.48 4.97
N THR A 26 9.95 5.76 4.75
CA THR A 26 9.81 6.32 3.40
C THR A 26 11.08 6.13 2.56
N ASP A 27 12.26 6.08 3.19
CA ASP A 27 13.54 5.87 2.49
C ASP A 27 13.68 4.43 1.99
N ARG A 28 13.07 3.47 2.69
CA ARG A 28 12.97 2.08 2.21
C ARG A 28 11.95 1.94 1.09
N ILE A 29 10.81 2.64 1.20
CA ILE A 29 9.77 2.62 0.16
C ILE A 29 10.32 3.18 -1.15
N ILE A 30 11.03 4.30 -1.08
CA ILE A 30 11.73 4.89 -2.22
C ILE A 30 13.03 5.52 -1.77
N PRO A 31 14.20 5.03 -2.25
CA PRO A 31 15.49 5.59 -1.84
C PRO A 31 15.63 7.07 -2.17
N ALA A 32 16.36 7.80 -1.30
CA ALA A 32 16.53 9.24 -1.40
C ALA A 32 17.11 9.71 -2.75
N ARG A 33 17.92 8.89 -3.43
CA ARG A 33 18.49 9.24 -4.73
C ARG A 33 17.43 9.48 -5.81
N PHE A 34 16.23 8.94 -5.64
CA PHE A 34 15.13 9.13 -6.60
C PHE A 34 14.32 10.41 -6.37
N LEU A 35 14.58 11.14 -5.28
CA LEU A 35 13.89 12.40 -4.97
C LEU A 35 14.25 13.52 -5.93
N ARG A 36 15.30 13.35 -6.72
CA ARG A 36 15.73 14.33 -7.73
C ARG A 36 15.01 14.16 -9.07
N CYS A 37 14.14 13.17 -9.18
CA CYS A 37 13.36 12.98 -10.38
C CYS A 37 12.45 14.19 -10.62
N VAL A 38 12.47 14.72 -11.84
CA VAL A 38 11.65 15.86 -12.24
C VAL A 38 10.18 15.46 -12.35
N THR A 39 9.94 14.18 -12.68
CA THR A 39 8.60 13.60 -12.78
C THR A 39 8.54 12.32 -11.97
N PHE A 40 7.32 11.88 -11.66
CA PHE A 40 7.10 10.61 -10.96
C PHE A 40 7.03 9.41 -11.92
N ASP A 41 7.15 9.64 -13.23
CA ASP A 41 7.09 8.60 -14.25
C ASP A 41 8.20 7.57 -14.03
N GLY A 42 7.85 6.29 -14.08
CA GLY A 42 8.82 5.21 -13.86
C GLY A 42 9.20 4.98 -12.40
N LEU A 43 8.71 5.80 -11.47
CA LEU A 43 9.09 5.70 -10.05
C LEU A 43 8.66 4.36 -9.42
N GLY A 44 7.60 3.74 -9.94
CA GLY A 44 7.13 2.44 -9.46
C GLY A 44 8.15 1.32 -9.63
N GLU A 45 9.00 1.39 -10.64
CA GLU A 45 10.07 0.41 -10.87
C GLU A 45 11.10 0.40 -9.74
N HIS A 46 11.18 1.50 -8.99
CA HIS A 46 12.17 1.71 -7.93
C HIS A 46 11.60 1.54 -6.52
N ALA A 47 10.32 1.18 -6.40
CA ALA A 47 9.72 0.91 -5.08
C ALA A 47 10.50 -0.19 -4.37
N PHE A 48 10.93 0.07 -3.13
CA PHE A 48 11.72 -0.86 -2.32
C PHE A 48 13.03 -1.32 -2.99
N GLU A 49 13.59 -0.51 -3.88
CA GLU A 49 14.73 -0.96 -4.68
C GLU A 49 15.92 -1.45 -3.87
N ASP A 50 16.28 -0.75 -2.79
CA ASP A 50 17.41 -1.16 -1.95
C ASP A 50 17.12 -2.44 -1.18
N ASP A 51 15.91 -2.60 -0.66
CA ASP A 51 15.50 -3.86 -0.01
C ASP A 51 15.49 -5.02 -1.01
N ARG A 52 14.99 -4.79 -2.22
CA ARG A 52 14.94 -5.79 -3.29
C ARG A 52 16.34 -6.23 -3.70
N ARG A 53 17.24 -5.28 -3.89
CA ARG A 53 18.65 -5.58 -4.22
C ARG A 53 19.37 -6.31 -3.09
N GLY A 54 19.12 -5.89 -1.85
CA GLY A 54 19.70 -6.52 -0.67
C GLY A 54 19.30 -7.98 -0.53
N LEU A 55 18.04 -8.29 -0.76
CA LEU A 55 17.55 -9.67 -0.74
C LEU A 55 18.11 -10.48 -1.91
N ALA A 56 18.14 -9.91 -3.11
CA ALA A 56 18.70 -10.58 -4.28
C ALA A 56 20.16 -10.96 -4.08
N ALA A 57 20.94 -10.09 -3.43
CA ALA A 57 22.36 -10.36 -3.11
C ALA A 57 22.52 -11.56 -2.16
N LYS A 58 21.49 -11.89 -1.38
CA LYS A 58 21.46 -13.04 -0.47
C LYS A 58 20.81 -14.28 -1.09
N GLY A 59 20.42 -14.21 -2.36
CA GLY A 59 19.70 -15.29 -3.03
C GLY A 59 18.22 -15.36 -2.66
N GLU A 60 17.68 -14.30 -2.07
CA GLU A 60 16.27 -14.20 -1.67
C GLU A 60 15.51 -13.24 -2.61
N VAL A 61 14.17 -13.32 -2.58
CA VAL A 61 13.31 -12.52 -3.46
C VAL A 61 12.35 -11.68 -2.61
N HIS A 62 12.37 -10.37 -2.82
CA HIS A 62 11.41 -9.47 -2.21
C HIS A 62 10.01 -9.72 -2.77
N VAL A 63 8.96 -9.52 -1.96
CA VAL A 63 7.58 -9.74 -2.42
C VAL A 63 7.21 -8.92 -3.66
N PHE A 64 7.77 -7.73 -3.82
CA PHE A 64 7.53 -6.87 -4.98
C PHE A 64 8.22 -7.40 -6.28
N ASP A 65 9.14 -8.35 -6.14
CA ASP A 65 9.78 -9.02 -7.28
C ASP A 65 9.20 -10.41 -7.57
N LYS A 66 8.35 -10.93 -6.68
CA LYS A 66 7.77 -12.27 -6.87
C LYS A 66 6.71 -12.23 -7.97
N PRO A 67 6.78 -13.17 -8.95
CA PRO A 67 5.83 -13.20 -10.07
C PRO A 67 4.37 -13.27 -9.63
N GLU A 68 4.06 -14.02 -8.56
CA GLU A 68 2.70 -14.22 -8.06
C GLU A 68 2.04 -12.94 -7.56
N TYR A 69 2.83 -11.91 -7.22
CA TYR A 69 2.30 -10.63 -6.73
C TYR A 69 2.34 -9.50 -7.77
N GLN A 70 2.85 -9.77 -8.96
CA GLN A 70 2.85 -8.74 -10.01
C GLN A 70 1.42 -8.40 -10.41
N GLY A 71 1.10 -7.11 -10.48
CA GLY A 71 -0.26 -6.64 -10.75
C GLY A 71 -1.19 -6.58 -9.54
N ALA A 72 -0.70 -6.91 -8.33
CA ALA A 72 -1.47 -6.76 -7.10
C ALA A 72 -1.81 -5.28 -6.88
N LYS A 73 -3.00 -5.02 -6.33
CA LYS A 73 -3.52 -3.67 -6.14
C LYS A 73 -3.68 -3.26 -4.69
N ILE A 74 -3.61 -4.22 -3.78
CA ILE A 74 -3.78 -3.97 -2.35
C ILE A 74 -2.51 -4.40 -1.63
N LEU A 75 -1.96 -3.49 -0.82
CA LEU A 75 -0.79 -3.76 -0.01
C LEU A 75 -1.21 -4.04 1.43
N PHE A 76 -0.77 -5.18 1.96
CA PHE A 76 -0.89 -5.47 3.39
C PHE A 76 0.46 -5.20 4.05
N ALA A 77 0.50 -4.30 5.02
CA ALA A 77 1.70 -3.91 5.74
C ALA A 77 1.51 -4.02 7.26
N ASN A 78 2.56 -3.86 8.01
CA ASN A 78 2.52 -3.99 9.45
C ASN A 78 2.47 -2.63 10.16
N LYS A 79 3.12 -2.52 11.33
CA LYS A 79 3.02 -1.36 12.20
C LYS A 79 3.89 -0.19 11.71
N ASN A 80 3.36 1.01 11.85
CA ASN A 80 4.08 2.26 11.59
C ASN A 80 4.62 2.37 10.16
N PHE A 81 3.78 2.02 9.20
CA PHE A 81 4.16 2.05 7.78
C PHE A 81 4.30 3.49 7.28
N GLY A 82 5.39 3.76 6.56
CA GLY A 82 5.66 5.07 5.99
C GLY A 82 6.27 6.08 6.95
N CYS A 83 6.88 5.61 8.06
CA CYS A 83 7.56 6.48 9.01
C CYS A 83 8.79 7.16 8.39
N GLY A 84 9.38 8.09 9.13
CA GLY A 84 10.56 8.84 8.66
C GLY A 84 10.19 10.14 7.96
N SER A 85 11.04 10.59 7.06
CA SER A 85 10.86 11.87 6.38
C SER A 85 9.62 11.93 5.51
N SER A 86 8.92 13.06 5.53
CA SER A 86 7.76 13.30 4.68
C SER A 86 8.19 13.40 3.22
N ARG A 87 7.77 12.44 2.38
CA ARG A 87 8.10 12.41 0.96
C ARG A 87 6.91 11.95 0.15
N GLU A 88 6.43 12.80 -0.73
CA GLU A 88 5.36 12.45 -1.66
C GLU A 88 5.79 11.32 -2.61
N HIS A 89 7.09 11.21 -2.86
CA HIS A 89 7.65 10.15 -3.72
C HIS A 89 7.31 8.74 -3.22
N ALA A 90 7.22 8.53 -1.89
CA ALA A 90 6.92 7.22 -1.35
C ALA A 90 5.51 6.74 -1.76
N PRO A 91 4.41 7.47 -1.50
CA PRO A 91 3.09 7.09 -2.01
C PRO A 91 3.05 7.02 -3.54
N GLN A 92 3.73 7.93 -4.23
CA GLN A 92 3.79 7.93 -5.69
C GLN A 92 4.42 6.64 -6.23
N SER A 93 5.51 6.17 -5.60
CA SER A 93 6.16 4.93 -6.05
C SER A 93 5.24 3.73 -5.89
N LEU A 94 4.49 3.65 -4.80
CA LEU A 94 3.52 2.58 -4.59
C LEU A 94 2.39 2.64 -5.62
N MET A 95 1.82 3.84 -5.84
CA MET A 95 0.76 4.03 -6.81
C MET A 95 1.23 3.66 -8.22
N ARG A 96 2.43 4.09 -8.61
CA ARG A 96 3.01 3.81 -9.92
C ARG A 96 3.35 2.33 -10.11
N TRP A 97 3.65 1.62 -9.04
CA TRP A 97 3.83 0.17 -9.08
C TRP A 97 2.50 -0.55 -9.33
N GLY A 98 1.38 0.05 -8.93
CA GLY A 98 0.05 -0.49 -9.14
C GLY A 98 -0.81 -0.59 -7.89
N ILE A 99 -0.30 -0.13 -6.74
CA ILE A 99 -1.05 -0.16 -5.48
C ILE A 99 -2.15 0.90 -5.51
N GLU A 100 -3.38 0.47 -5.23
CA GLU A 100 -4.55 1.32 -5.18
C GLU A 100 -5.18 1.42 -3.79
N GLY A 101 -4.73 0.60 -2.85
CA GLY A 101 -5.17 0.64 -1.45
C GLY A 101 -4.15 -0.02 -0.53
N VAL A 102 -4.08 0.44 0.71
CA VAL A 102 -3.14 -0.08 1.71
C VAL A 102 -3.89 -0.40 3.00
N ILE A 103 -3.64 -1.59 3.53
CA ILE A 103 -4.13 -1.99 4.85
C ILE A 103 -2.91 -2.28 5.72
N ALA A 104 -2.84 -1.64 6.88
CA ALA A 104 -1.74 -1.80 7.81
C ALA A 104 -2.25 -1.80 9.25
N GLU A 105 -1.38 -2.20 10.16
CA GLU A 105 -1.66 -2.11 11.60
C GLU A 105 -1.67 -0.66 12.07
N SER A 106 -0.78 0.17 11.53
CA SER A 106 -0.76 1.61 11.74
C SER A 106 0.07 2.30 10.65
N PHE A 107 -0.12 3.59 10.49
CA PHE A 107 0.58 4.43 9.52
C PHE A 107 1.21 5.63 10.20
N ALA A 108 2.33 6.11 9.66
CA ALA A 108 2.80 7.43 9.98
C ALA A 108 1.81 8.46 9.43
N GLU A 109 1.51 9.48 10.22
CA GLU A 109 0.43 10.43 9.94
C GLU A 109 0.60 11.16 8.60
N ILE A 110 1.80 11.65 8.32
CA ILE A 110 2.05 12.40 7.08
C ILE A 110 1.96 11.49 5.86
N PHE A 111 2.51 10.29 5.95
CA PHE A 111 2.41 9.30 4.88
C PHE A 111 0.94 8.97 4.58
N PHE A 112 0.15 8.75 5.63
CA PHE A 112 -1.29 8.49 5.51
C PHE A 112 -1.98 9.63 4.75
N GLY A 113 -1.73 10.88 5.15
CA GLY A 113 -2.31 12.05 4.50
C GLY A 113 -1.92 12.18 3.03
N ASN A 114 -0.67 11.89 2.71
CA ASN A 114 -0.18 11.92 1.32
C ASN A 114 -0.86 10.85 0.47
N CYS A 115 -1.06 9.65 1.00
CA CYS A 115 -1.79 8.59 0.31
C CYS A 115 -3.24 9.01 0.03
N VAL A 116 -3.91 9.55 1.03
CA VAL A 116 -5.31 10.01 0.89
C VAL A 116 -5.41 11.09 -0.18
N SER A 117 -4.48 12.03 -0.20
CA SER A 117 -4.44 13.09 -1.20
C SER A 117 -4.26 12.57 -2.62
N LEU A 118 -3.59 11.44 -2.79
CA LEU A 118 -3.40 10.78 -4.09
C LEU A 118 -4.58 9.86 -4.48
N GLY A 119 -5.56 9.72 -3.61
CA GLY A 119 -6.68 8.82 -3.86
C GLY A 119 -6.38 7.36 -3.53
N ILE A 120 -5.46 7.11 -2.61
CA ILE A 120 -5.14 5.76 -2.14
C ILE A 120 -5.77 5.57 -0.77
N PRO A 121 -6.88 4.80 -0.65
CA PRO A 121 -7.45 4.48 0.65
C PRO A 121 -6.45 3.74 1.53
N CYS A 122 -6.33 4.20 2.78
CA CYS A 122 -5.53 3.56 3.81
C CYS A 122 -6.46 3.14 4.95
N ALA A 123 -6.39 1.88 5.33
CA ALA A 123 -7.22 1.30 6.35
C ALA A 123 -6.37 0.63 7.43
N VAL A 124 -6.86 0.64 8.66
CA VAL A 124 -6.15 0.12 9.82
C VAL A 124 -6.89 -1.10 10.36
N VAL A 125 -6.13 -2.12 10.71
CA VAL A 125 -6.60 -3.32 11.42
C VAL A 125 -5.68 -3.56 12.61
N ASP A 126 -6.10 -4.40 13.56
CA ASP A 126 -5.23 -4.77 14.68
C ASP A 126 -4.15 -5.78 14.25
N GLU A 127 -3.19 -6.03 15.16
CA GLU A 127 -2.07 -6.94 14.92
C GLU A 127 -2.53 -8.34 14.53
N ALA A 128 -3.53 -8.87 15.21
CA ALA A 128 -4.06 -10.20 14.93
C ALA A 128 -4.70 -10.27 13.54
N ALA A 129 -5.47 -9.25 13.17
CA ALA A 129 -6.13 -9.17 11.87
C ALA A 129 -5.13 -9.06 10.73
N ILE A 130 -4.08 -8.22 10.87
CA ILE A 130 -3.08 -8.11 9.80
C ILE A 130 -2.32 -9.43 9.63
N GLY A 131 -2.06 -10.15 10.71
CA GLY A 131 -1.47 -11.48 10.64
C GLY A 131 -2.32 -12.46 9.85
N ARG A 132 -3.64 -12.44 10.06
CA ARG A 132 -4.57 -13.29 9.30
C ARG A 132 -4.63 -12.90 7.82
N LEU A 133 -4.60 -11.60 7.53
CA LEU A 133 -4.59 -11.11 6.14
C LEU A 133 -3.31 -11.52 5.41
N HIS A 134 -2.16 -11.36 6.05
CA HIS A 134 -0.88 -11.82 5.49
C HIS A 134 -0.92 -13.32 5.19
N ALA A 135 -1.35 -14.13 6.15
CA ALA A 135 -1.41 -15.57 6.00
C ALA A 135 -2.35 -15.97 4.85
N ALA A 136 -3.50 -15.33 4.73
CA ALA A 136 -4.46 -15.61 3.68
C ALA A 136 -3.92 -15.24 2.29
N ALA A 137 -3.25 -14.10 2.16
CA ALA A 137 -2.63 -13.67 0.91
C ALA A 137 -1.48 -14.60 0.48
N GLU A 138 -0.69 -15.08 1.44
CA GLU A 138 0.41 -15.99 1.17
C GLU A 138 -0.07 -17.39 0.79
N LYS A 139 -1.17 -17.85 1.40
CA LYS A 139 -1.78 -19.14 1.11
C LYS A 139 -2.36 -19.22 -0.31
N ASP A 140 -2.94 -18.10 -0.78
CA ASP A 140 -3.51 -18.01 -2.13
C ASP A 140 -3.18 -16.64 -2.74
N PRO A 141 -2.01 -16.51 -3.37
CA PRO A 141 -1.61 -15.25 -4.01
C PRO A 141 -2.53 -14.80 -5.15
N ASN A 142 -3.32 -15.70 -5.71
CA ASN A 142 -4.26 -15.39 -6.79
C ASN A 142 -5.63 -14.94 -6.29
N ALA A 143 -5.87 -14.99 -4.98
CA ALA A 143 -7.16 -14.59 -4.44
C ALA A 143 -7.45 -13.12 -4.71
N GLU A 144 -8.69 -12.84 -5.07
CA GLU A 144 -9.21 -11.47 -5.22
C GLU A 144 -9.70 -10.95 -3.88
N TRP A 145 -9.38 -9.70 -3.62
CA TRP A 145 -9.81 -8.99 -2.42
C TRP A 145 -10.59 -7.75 -2.80
N VAL A 146 -11.48 -7.33 -1.95
CA VAL A 146 -12.22 -6.07 -2.09
C VAL A 146 -12.09 -5.29 -0.78
N LEU A 147 -11.43 -4.13 -0.85
CA LEU A 147 -11.47 -3.16 0.23
C LEU A 147 -12.69 -2.27 0.02
N ASP A 148 -13.72 -2.47 0.82
CA ASP A 148 -14.94 -1.68 0.77
C ASP A 148 -14.78 -0.46 1.69
N VAL A 149 -14.58 0.70 1.09
CA VAL A 149 -14.35 1.95 1.82
C VAL A 149 -15.63 2.40 2.54
N ASP A 150 -16.77 2.24 1.88
CA ASP A 150 -18.06 2.64 2.44
C ASP A 150 -18.43 1.77 3.66
N ALA A 151 -18.38 0.46 3.51
CA ALA A 151 -18.71 -0.47 4.59
C ALA A 151 -17.57 -0.65 5.61
N ARG A 152 -16.38 -0.17 5.33
CA ARG A 152 -15.18 -0.33 6.19
C ARG A 152 -14.88 -1.79 6.48
N VAL A 153 -14.70 -2.56 5.42
CA VAL A 153 -14.41 -3.99 5.51
C VAL A 153 -13.51 -4.41 4.35
N ILE A 154 -12.62 -5.37 4.61
CA ILE A 154 -11.86 -6.07 3.58
C ILE A 154 -12.43 -7.47 3.43
N ARG A 155 -12.78 -7.85 2.21
CA ARG A 155 -13.36 -9.16 1.89
C ARG A 155 -12.48 -9.89 0.88
N GLY A 156 -12.29 -11.16 1.12
CA GLY A 156 -11.54 -12.06 0.25
C GLY A 156 -11.68 -13.48 0.79
N PRO A 157 -10.60 -14.27 0.79
CA PRO A 157 -10.61 -15.59 1.44
C PRO A 157 -11.03 -15.53 2.90
N ILE A 158 -10.77 -14.41 3.56
CA ILE A 158 -11.30 -14.07 4.88
C ILE A 158 -11.88 -12.66 4.83
N THR A 159 -12.67 -12.29 5.84
CA THR A 159 -13.27 -10.97 5.96
C THR A 159 -12.88 -10.37 7.29
N GLU A 160 -12.41 -9.11 7.26
CA GLU A 160 -12.01 -8.37 8.46
C GLU A 160 -12.61 -6.96 8.42
N PRO A 161 -13.12 -6.46 9.55
CA PRO A 161 -13.46 -5.04 9.63
C PRO A 161 -12.19 -4.20 9.63
N VAL A 162 -12.27 -3.03 9.03
CA VAL A 162 -11.14 -2.09 8.98
C VAL A 162 -11.57 -0.74 9.52
N ALA A 163 -10.60 0.02 10.04
CA ALA A 163 -10.84 1.39 10.47
C ALA A 163 -10.37 2.36 9.39
N ILE A 164 -11.28 3.24 8.98
CA ILE A 164 -10.97 4.36 8.08
C ILE A 164 -11.58 5.58 8.75
N PRO A 165 -10.78 6.62 9.09
CA PRO A 165 -11.34 7.83 9.71
C PRO A 165 -12.43 8.47 8.85
N ASP A 166 -13.41 9.11 9.50
CA ASP A 166 -14.56 9.70 8.80
C ASP A 166 -14.17 10.75 7.76
N GLY A 167 -13.18 11.60 8.05
CA GLY A 167 -12.71 12.61 7.12
C GLY A 167 -12.19 12.02 5.82
N PRO A 168 -11.15 11.16 5.86
CA PRO A 168 -10.67 10.46 4.66
C PRO A 168 -11.73 9.64 3.96
N ARG A 169 -12.58 8.93 4.72
CA ARG A 169 -13.68 8.14 4.13
C ARG A 169 -14.61 9.03 3.31
N SER A 170 -15.04 10.16 3.87
CA SER A 170 -15.91 11.11 3.17
C SER A 170 -15.24 11.68 1.92
N GLN A 171 -13.94 11.87 1.96
CA GLN A 171 -13.17 12.37 0.83
C GLN A 171 -13.15 11.39 -0.35
N PHE A 172 -13.15 10.09 -0.09
CA PHE A 172 -13.22 9.06 -1.14
C PHE A 172 -14.62 8.88 -1.71
N LEU A 173 -15.63 9.08 -0.88
CA LEU A 173 -17.03 8.90 -1.25
C LEU A 173 -17.63 10.23 -1.74
#